data_bea7c60075800ed2ef94e269362aafdf
#
_entry.id   bea7c60075800ed2ef94e269362aafdf
#
_cell.length_a   1.000
_cell.length_b   1.000
_cell.length_c   1.000
_cell.angle_alpha   90.00
_cell.angle_beta   90.00
_cell.angle_gamma   90.00
#
_symmetry.space_group_name_H-M   'P 1'
#
loop_
_entity.id
_entity.type
_entity.pdbx_description
1 polymer ?
#
loop_
_entity_poly.entity_id
_entity_poly.type
_entity_poly.pdbx_seq_one_letter_code
_entity_poly.pdbx_strand_id
1 'polypeptide(L)'
;MDWSSQLAADESVLWEGRPAPRCYVFRNWRHSLFGLLLLLLSTWWQAVGYQLGQLYDLIWLGWLPIPFVLLGLYLALGHVLLARYEWERVFYAVTDRRVLVLRGLFRSRIDSLALAEVIYFQVRPHGRDLATVRVCSGMARPHLVLLCIEHPGRLIELLESAITASGILAAER
;
A
#
# COMPACT_ATOMS: atom_id res chain seq x y z
N MET A 1 -5.94 -0.37 17.95
CA MET A 1 -6.64 0.88 17.57
C MET A 1 -8.06 0.80 18.12
N ASP A 2 -8.67 1.92 18.51
CA ASP A 2 -10.06 1.88 18.94
C ASP A 2 -11.00 1.97 17.73
N TRP A 3 -11.67 0.87 17.41
CA TRP A 3 -12.64 0.77 16.31
C TRP A 3 -14.05 1.18 16.73
N SER A 4 -14.30 1.42 18.03
CA SER A 4 -15.63 1.67 18.57
C SER A 4 -16.37 2.83 17.90
N SER A 5 -15.62 3.85 17.47
CA SER A 5 -16.18 5.02 16.76
C SER A 5 -16.57 4.75 15.29
N GLN A 6 -16.17 3.60 14.74
CA GLN A 6 -16.35 3.24 13.34
C GLN A 6 -17.27 2.03 13.14
N LEU A 7 -17.59 1.33 14.24
CA LEU A 7 -18.47 0.17 14.23
C LEU A 7 -19.92 0.57 14.49
N ALA A 8 -20.84 -0.19 13.92
CA ALA A 8 -22.26 -0.11 14.29
C ALA A 8 -22.48 -0.67 15.71
N ALA A 9 -23.60 -0.31 16.37
CA ALA A 9 -23.86 -0.66 17.77
C ALA A 9 -23.78 -2.17 18.07
N ASP A 10 -24.09 -3.02 17.08
CA ASP A 10 -24.11 -4.49 17.19
C ASP A 10 -23.03 -5.17 16.33
N GLU A 11 -21.97 -4.44 15.94
CA GLU A 11 -20.91 -4.95 15.07
C GLU A 11 -19.69 -5.37 15.92
N SER A 12 -19.24 -6.61 15.77
CA SER A 12 -18.09 -7.16 16.50
C SER A 12 -16.89 -7.38 15.59
N VAL A 13 -15.68 -7.06 16.11
CA VAL A 13 -14.43 -7.32 15.40
C VAL A 13 -14.01 -8.76 15.60
N LEU A 14 -13.93 -9.54 14.52
CA LEU A 14 -13.49 -10.93 14.52
C LEU A 14 -11.97 -11.06 14.36
N TRP A 15 -11.37 -10.12 13.63
CA TRP A 15 -9.94 -10.09 13.37
C TRP A 15 -9.45 -8.67 13.18
N GLU A 16 -8.29 -8.35 13.73
CA GLU A 16 -7.57 -7.09 13.55
C GLU A 16 -6.13 -7.39 13.14
N GLY A 17 -5.60 -6.59 12.22
CA GLY A 17 -4.24 -6.72 11.73
C GLY A 17 -3.63 -5.42 11.26
N ARG A 18 -2.31 -5.44 11.14
CA ARG A 18 -1.52 -4.36 10.56
C ARG A 18 -0.60 -4.92 9.48
N PRO A 19 -0.22 -4.12 8.49
CA PRO A 19 0.77 -4.55 7.51
C PRO A 19 2.15 -4.71 8.15
N ALA A 20 2.91 -5.73 7.71
CA ALA A 20 4.31 -5.89 8.08
C ALA A 20 5.13 -4.67 7.64
N PRO A 21 5.88 -4.00 8.53
CA PRO A 21 6.52 -2.72 8.23
C PRO A 21 7.50 -2.80 7.07
N ARG A 22 8.37 -3.80 7.05
CA ARG A 22 9.37 -3.98 5.99
C ARG A 22 8.73 -4.23 4.63
N CYS A 23 7.76 -5.14 4.57
CA CYS A 23 7.05 -5.47 3.34
C CYS A 23 6.28 -4.26 2.78
N TYR A 24 5.59 -3.52 3.65
CA TYR A 24 4.81 -2.35 3.27
C TYR A 24 5.68 -1.20 2.76
N VAL A 25 6.74 -0.87 3.47
CA VAL A 25 7.63 0.25 3.15
C VAL A 25 8.43 0.00 1.88
N PHE A 26 8.95 -1.23 1.71
CA PHE A 26 9.77 -1.60 0.55
C PHE A 26 8.98 -2.22 -0.60
N ARG A 27 7.65 -2.13 -0.60
CA ARG A 27 6.81 -2.67 -1.69
C ARG A 27 7.21 -2.17 -3.09
N ASN A 28 7.75 -0.97 -3.18
CA ASN A 28 8.13 -0.29 -4.42
C ASN A 28 9.66 -0.16 -4.58
N TRP A 29 10.45 -1.11 -4.08
CA TRP A 29 11.92 -1.07 -4.11
C TRP A 29 12.52 -0.84 -5.51
N ARG A 30 11.81 -1.25 -6.58
CA ARG A 30 12.23 -1.01 -7.96
C ARG A 30 12.28 0.49 -8.30
N HIS A 31 11.37 1.28 -7.75
CA HIS A 31 11.39 2.74 -7.90
C HIS A 31 12.57 3.35 -7.15
N SER A 32 12.95 2.80 -6.00
CA SER A 32 14.16 3.22 -5.27
C SER A 32 15.43 2.95 -6.08
N LEU A 33 15.55 1.78 -6.71
CA LEU A 33 16.68 1.47 -7.58
C LEU A 33 16.76 2.41 -8.79
N PHE A 34 15.62 2.63 -9.45
CA PHE A 34 15.56 3.57 -10.57
C PHE A 34 15.90 5.00 -10.11
N GLY A 35 15.36 5.42 -8.97
CA GLY A 35 15.68 6.71 -8.36
C GLY A 35 17.16 6.88 -8.03
N LEU A 36 17.79 5.83 -7.49
CA LEU A 36 19.23 5.83 -7.20
C LEU A 36 20.05 5.97 -8.48
N LEU A 37 19.71 5.22 -9.52
CA LEU A 37 20.38 5.31 -10.81
C LEU A 37 20.24 6.73 -11.41
N LEU A 38 19.04 7.28 -11.40
CA LEU A 38 18.76 8.63 -11.87
C LEU A 38 19.54 9.66 -11.05
N LEU A 39 19.61 9.50 -9.73
CA LEU A 39 20.37 10.38 -8.84
C LEU A 39 21.86 10.37 -9.17
N LEU A 40 22.45 9.19 -9.36
CA LEU A 40 23.86 9.04 -9.71
C LEU A 40 24.16 9.68 -11.07
N LEU A 41 23.35 9.43 -12.10
CA LEU A 41 23.53 10.01 -13.42
C LEU A 41 23.36 11.54 -13.41
N SER A 42 22.36 12.05 -12.69
CA SER A 42 22.13 13.49 -12.63
C SER A 42 23.18 14.23 -11.82
N THR A 43 23.71 13.64 -10.76
CA THR A 43 24.82 14.22 -9.99
C THR A 43 26.12 14.22 -10.78
N TRP A 44 26.38 13.15 -11.54
CA TRP A 44 27.51 13.14 -12.48
C TRP A 44 27.35 14.22 -13.56
N TRP A 45 26.17 14.29 -14.17
CA TRP A 45 25.86 15.35 -15.15
C TRP A 45 25.97 16.75 -14.53
N GLN A 46 25.55 16.94 -13.28
CA GLN A 46 25.69 18.19 -12.53
C GLN A 46 27.15 18.61 -12.44
N ALA A 47 28.06 17.69 -12.11
CA ALA A 47 29.48 17.95 -12.00
C ALA A 47 30.09 18.36 -13.36
N VAL A 48 29.76 17.64 -14.44
CA VAL A 48 30.21 17.95 -15.81
C VAL A 48 29.63 19.27 -16.29
N GLY A 49 28.32 19.50 -16.07
CA GLY A 49 27.64 20.73 -16.46
C GLY A 49 28.21 21.96 -15.76
N TYR A 50 28.60 21.83 -14.49
CA TYR A 50 29.27 22.91 -13.77
C TYR A 50 30.66 23.25 -14.37
N GLN A 51 31.49 22.23 -14.67
CA GLN A 51 32.79 22.42 -15.29
C GLN A 51 32.69 23.07 -16.69
N LEU A 52 31.78 22.58 -17.52
CA LEU A 52 31.54 23.16 -18.87
C LEU A 52 30.97 24.57 -18.76
N GLY A 53 30.10 24.84 -17.80
CA GLY A 53 29.53 26.15 -17.56
C GLY A 53 30.59 27.20 -17.24
N GLN A 54 31.61 26.82 -16.48
CA GLN A 54 32.75 27.69 -16.16
C GLN A 54 33.68 27.89 -17.38
N LEU A 55 33.89 26.84 -18.18
CA LEU A 55 34.79 26.90 -19.34
C LEU A 55 34.22 27.75 -20.48
N TYR A 56 32.91 27.70 -20.69
CA TYR A 56 32.21 28.35 -21.81
C TYR A 56 31.39 29.58 -21.40
N ASP A 57 31.46 30.02 -20.14
CA ASP A 57 30.68 31.13 -19.57
C ASP A 57 29.15 30.91 -19.63
N LEU A 58 28.72 29.62 -19.57
CA LEU A 58 27.34 29.19 -19.68
C LEU A 58 26.83 28.75 -18.30
N ILE A 59 26.67 29.67 -17.36
CA ILE A 59 26.28 29.40 -15.94
C ILE A 59 24.98 28.59 -15.83
N TRP A 60 24.03 28.77 -16.74
CA TRP A 60 22.75 28.06 -16.75
C TRP A 60 22.89 26.54 -16.95
N LEU A 61 24.01 26.08 -17.54
CA LEU A 61 24.27 24.66 -17.78
C LEU A 61 24.35 23.86 -16.45
N GLY A 62 24.81 24.53 -15.40
CA GLY A 62 24.85 23.96 -14.05
C GLY A 62 23.48 23.81 -13.37
N TRP A 63 22.46 24.54 -13.83
CA TRP A 63 21.11 24.47 -13.24
C TRP A 63 20.24 23.40 -13.88
N LEU A 64 20.56 23.02 -15.12
CA LEU A 64 19.76 22.09 -15.92
C LEU A 64 19.55 20.69 -15.27
N PRO A 65 20.54 20.06 -14.62
CA PRO A 65 20.37 18.76 -13.99
C PRO A 65 19.63 18.77 -12.65
N ILE A 66 19.47 19.92 -12.00
CA ILE A 66 18.88 20.02 -10.65
C ILE A 66 17.49 19.38 -10.53
N PRO A 67 16.55 19.59 -11.46
CA PRO A 67 15.24 18.92 -11.38
C PRO A 67 15.35 17.40 -11.39
N PHE A 68 16.32 16.84 -12.14
CA PHE A 68 16.56 15.40 -12.21
C PHE A 68 17.21 14.87 -10.93
N VAL A 69 18.09 15.64 -10.28
CA VAL A 69 18.66 15.33 -8.97
C VAL A 69 17.55 15.26 -7.92
N LEU A 70 16.66 16.26 -7.89
CA LEU A 70 15.53 16.30 -6.96
C LEU A 70 14.55 15.14 -7.21
N LEU A 71 14.25 14.83 -8.46
CA LEU A 71 13.41 13.70 -8.84
C LEU A 71 14.05 12.37 -8.44
N GLY A 72 15.35 12.21 -8.72
CA GLY A 72 16.11 11.02 -8.31
C GLY A 72 16.13 10.84 -6.81
N LEU A 73 16.33 11.90 -6.03
CA LEU A 73 16.29 11.89 -4.58
C LEU A 73 14.90 11.49 -4.06
N TYR A 74 13.84 12.07 -4.63
CA TYR A 74 12.47 11.70 -4.26
C TYR A 74 12.17 10.23 -4.58
N LEU A 75 12.53 9.73 -5.74
CA LEU A 75 12.32 8.33 -6.12
C LEU A 75 13.21 7.37 -5.32
N ALA A 76 14.42 7.77 -4.92
CA ALA A 76 15.31 6.93 -4.13
C ALA A 76 14.82 6.79 -2.68
N LEU A 77 14.44 7.89 -2.04
CA LEU A 77 14.18 7.95 -0.60
C LEU A 77 12.79 8.50 -0.25
N GLY A 78 12.30 9.50 -0.98
CA GLY A 78 11.10 10.24 -0.61
C GLY A 78 9.87 9.36 -0.48
N HIS A 79 9.63 8.46 -1.42
CA HIS A 79 8.49 7.56 -1.37
C HIS A 79 8.60 6.49 -0.26
N VAL A 80 9.82 6.10 0.15
CA VAL A 80 10.07 5.18 1.27
C VAL A 80 9.69 5.87 2.58
N LEU A 81 10.09 7.13 2.75
CA LEU A 81 9.72 7.93 3.92
C LEU A 81 8.20 8.13 3.99
N LEU A 82 7.57 8.48 2.87
CA LEU A 82 6.10 8.61 2.81
C LEU A 82 5.40 7.31 3.15
N ALA A 83 5.86 6.17 2.61
CA ALA A 83 5.31 4.85 2.92
C ALA A 83 5.50 4.49 4.41
N ARG A 84 6.60 4.92 5.04
CA ARG A 84 6.84 4.74 6.48
C ARG A 84 5.85 5.54 7.33
N TYR A 85 5.59 6.78 6.96
CA TYR A 85 4.58 7.61 7.62
C TYR A 85 3.16 7.07 7.43
N GLU A 86 2.83 6.63 6.22
CA GLU A 86 1.53 6.04 5.92
C GLU A 86 1.31 4.76 6.74
N TRP A 87 2.33 3.90 6.84
CA TRP A 87 2.27 2.63 7.56
C TRP A 87 1.78 2.77 9.00
N GLU A 88 2.16 3.82 9.71
CA GLU A 88 1.74 4.06 11.09
C GLU A 88 0.22 4.23 11.24
N ARG A 89 -0.46 4.58 10.15
CA ARG A 89 -1.90 4.88 10.09
C ARG A 89 -2.71 3.84 9.33
N VAL A 90 -2.08 2.73 8.94
CA VAL A 90 -2.78 1.65 8.23
C VAL A 90 -3.17 0.57 9.21
N PHE A 91 -4.46 0.27 9.27
CA PHE A 91 -5.05 -0.78 10.08
C PHE A 91 -6.08 -1.53 9.26
N TYR A 92 -6.18 -2.81 9.52
CA TYR A 92 -7.14 -3.71 8.91
C TYR A 92 -8.02 -4.31 9.98
N ALA A 93 -9.30 -4.49 9.71
CA ALA A 93 -10.21 -5.23 10.56
C ALA A 93 -11.19 -6.03 9.71
N VAL A 94 -11.58 -7.18 10.20
CA VAL A 94 -12.71 -7.96 9.70
C VAL A 94 -13.71 -8.07 10.82
N THR A 95 -14.93 -7.64 10.54
CA THR A 95 -16.05 -7.72 11.45
C THR A 95 -16.97 -8.88 11.03
N ASP A 96 -18.02 -9.10 11.76
CA ASP A 96 -19.09 -10.03 11.41
C ASP A 96 -19.90 -9.61 10.17
N ARG A 97 -19.76 -8.34 9.71
CA ARG A 97 -20.55 -7.78 8.59
C ARG A 97 -19.71 -7.31 7.41
N ARG A 98 -18.47 -6.84 7.64
CA ARG A 98 -17.65 -6.19 6.60
C ARG A 98 -16.16 -6.31 6.86
N VAL A 99 -15.39 -6.14 5.78
CA VAL A 99 -13.93 -5.94 5.83
C VAL A 99 -13.67 -4.44 5.83
N LEU A 100 -12.83 -3.97 6.75
CA LEU A 100 -12.47 -2.57 6.93
C LEU A 100 -10.98 -2.38 6.67
N VAL A 101 -10.64 -1.36 5.91
CA VAL A 101 -9.27 -0.90 5.69
C VAL A 101 -9.21 0.57 6.04
N LEU A 102 -8.50 0.89 7.11
CA LEU A 102 -8.15 2.27 7.45
C LEU A 102 -6.79 2.58 6.85
N ARG A 103 -6.72 3.65 6.07
CA ARG A 103 -5.47 4.17 5.50
C ARG A 103 -5.55 5.68 5.29
N GLY A 104 -4.42 6.32 5.13
CA GLY A 104 -4.33 7.73 4.78
C GLY A 104 -3.15 8.45 5.41
N LEU A 105 -2.46 9.27 4.62
CA LEU A 105 -1.29 10.02 5.06
C LEU A 105 -1.70 11.27 5.88
N PHE A 106 -2.65 12.06 5.36
CA PHE A 106 -3.11 13.31 5.98
C PHE A 106 -4.56 13.22 6.48
N ARG A 107 -5.42 12.49 5.76
CA ARG A 107 -6.79 12.21 6.15
C ARG A 107 -6.99 10.71 6.22
N SER A 108 -7.44 10.24 7.36
CA SER A 108 -7.83 8.84 7.51
C SER A 108 -9.04 8.56 6.63
N ARG A 109 -8.89 7.62 5.71
CA ARG A 109 -9.95 7.12 4.85
C ARG A 109 -10.24 5.68 5.24
N ILE A 110 -11.51 5.38 5.42
CA ILE A 110 -11.97 4.03 5.66
C ILE A 110 -12.59 3.52 4.37
N ASP A 111 -12.01 2.47 3.83
CA ASP A 111 -12.61 1.70 2.76
C ASP A 111 -13.24 0.46 3.41
N SER A 112 -14.49 0.19 3.09
CA SER A 112 -15.24 -0.95 3.62
C SER A 112 -15.88 -1.76 2.50
N LEU A 113 -15.93 -3.08 2.70
CA LEU A 113 -16.59 -4.02 1.80
C LEU A 113 -17.43 -4.98 2.64
N ALA A 114 -18.73 -5.07 2.36
CA ALA A 114 -19.61 -6.01 3.05
C ALA A 114 -19.19 -7.45 2.76
N LEU A 115 -19.16 -8.31 3.79
CA LEU A 115 -18.81 -9.73 3.62
C LEU A 115 -19.77 -10.46 2.68
N ALA A 116 -21.05 -10.06 2.68
CA ALA A 116 -22.05 -10.60 1.77
C ALA A 116 -21.80 -10.27 0.28
N GLU A 117 -21.01 -9.25 -0.02
CA GLU A 117 -20.64 -8.85 -1.39
C GLU A 117 -19.35 -9.51 -1.88
N VAL A 118 -18.64 -10.22 -1.02
CA VAL A 118 -17.38 -10.88 -1.35
C VAL A 118 -17.68 -12.13 -2.19
N ILE A 119 -17.22 -12.13 -3.45
CA ILE A 119 -17.36 -13.28 -4.34
C ILE A 119 -16.12 -14.16 -4.30
N TYR A 120 -14.95 -13.55 -4.34
CA TYR A 120 -13.69 -14.29 -4.27
C TYR A 120 -12.59 -13.41 -3.68
N PHE A 121 -11.54 -14.04 -3.25
CA PHE A 121 -10.33 -13.36 -2.85
C PHE A 121 -9.10 -14.00 -3.48
N GLN A 122 -8.04 -13.23 -3.62
CA GLN A 122 -6.75 -13.67 -4.15
C GLN A 122 -5.67 -13.46 -3.09
N VAL A 123 -4.93 -14.51 -2.81
CA VAL A 123 -3.79 -14.46 -1.89
C VAL A 123 -2.50 -14.44 -2.72
N ARG A 124 -1.69 -13.42 -2.51
CA ARG A 124 -0.36 -13.31 -3.14
C ARG A 124 0.69 -13.41 -2.04
N PRO A 125 1.38 -14.56 -1.92
CA PRO A 125 2.40 -14.74 -0.89
C PRO A 125 3.64 -13.88 -1.18
N HIS A 126 4.25 -13.34 -0.12
CA HIS A 126 5.51 -12.60 -0.14
C HIS A 126 6.60 -13.28 0.71
N GLY A 127 6.44 -14.55 1.03
CA GLY A 127 7.32 -15.36 1.87
C GLY A 127 6.54 -16.45 2.60
N ARG A 128 7.12 -17.00 3.68
CA ARG A 128 6.46 -18.08 4.44
C ARG A 128 5.24 -17.59 5.22
N ASP A 129 5.34 -16.39 5.83
CA ASP A 129 4.34 -15.89 6.77
C ASP A 129 3.75 -14.53 6.36
N LEU A 130 3.99 -14.09 5.12
CA LEU A 130 3.55 -12.80 4.60
C LEU A 130 2.72 -12.97 3.34
N ALA A 131 1.56 -12.35 3.29
CA ALA A 131 0.74 -12.32 2.08
C ALA A 131 0.01 -10.98 1.89
N THR A 132 -0.29 -10.69 0.64
CA THR A 132 -1.25 -9.65 0.26
C THR A 132 -2.55 -10.32 -0.13
N VAL A 133 -3.64 -9.94 0.52
CA VAL A 133 -4.97 -10.47 0.24
C VAL A 133 -5.77 -9.41 -0.50
N ARG A 134 -6.28 -9.76 -1.68
CA ARG A 134 -7.21 -8.93 -2.44
C ARG A 134 -8.60 -9.51 -2.34
N VAL A 135 -9.52 -8.76 -1.79
CA VAL A 135 -10.92 -9.14 -1.65
C VAL A 135 -11.70 -8.48 -2.79
N CYS A 136 -12.42 -9.26 -3.56
CA CYS A 136 -13.13 -8.82 -4.76
C CYS A 136 -14.64 -8.98 -4.58
N SER A 137 -15.38 -7.92 -4.94
CA SER A 137 -16.84 -7.89 -5.01
C SER A 137 -17.31 -8.12 -6.44
N GLY A 138 -18.52 -8.63 -6.62
CA GLY A 138 -19.12 -8.89 -7.93
C GLY A 138 -19.58 -7.68 -8.71
N MET A 139 -19.71 -6.55 -8.06
CA MET A 139 -19.95 -5.28 -8.74
C MET A 139 -18.60 -4.68 -9.15
N ALA A 140 -18.55 -3.96 -10.26
CA ALA A 140 -17.34 -3.40 -10.89
C ALA A 140 -16.48 -2.47 -10.02
N ARG A 141 -16.60 -2.49 -8.70
CA ARG A 141 -15.87 -1.73 -7.66
C ARG A 141 -15.89 -2.47 -6.31
N PRO A 142 -14.99 -2.11 -5.43
CA PRO A 142 -13.54 -2.00 -5.55
C PRO A 142 -12.87 -3.24 -4.96
N HIS A 143 -11.72 -3.57 -5.47
CA HIS A 143 -10.85 -4.52 -4.79
C HIS A 143 -10.37 -3.89 -3.47
N LEU A 144 -10.77 -4.48 -2.36
CA LEU A 144 -10.18 -4.14 -1.09
C LEU A 144 -8.85 -4.89 -0.99
N VAL A 145 -7.75 -4.15 -0.81
CA VAL A 145 -6.42 -4.76 -0.79
C VAL A 145 -5.82 -4.61 0.60
N LEU A 146 -5.61 -5.75 1.24
CA LEU A 146 -4.92 -5.87 2.51
C LEU A 146 -3.47 -6.25 2.21
N LEU A 147 -2.57 -5.26 2.32
CA LEU A 147 -1.17 -5.40 1.93
C LEU A 147 -0.34 -5.99 3.07
N CYS A 148 0.56 -6.93 2.73
CA CYS A 148 1.63 -7.37 3.62
C CYS A 148 1.15 -7.84 5.01
N ILE A 149 0.15 -8.70 5.06
CA ILE A 149 -0.39 -9.25 6.31
C ILE A 149 0.55 -10.34 6.81
N GLU A 150 0.87 -10.30 8.10
CA GLU A 150 1.55 -11.37 8.81
C GLU A 150 0.53 -12.44 9.23
N HIS A 151 0.91 -13.71 9.09
CA HIS A 151 0.09 -14.88 9.45
C HIS A 151 -1.35 -14.81 8.89
N PRO A 152 -1.52 -14.81 7.57
CA PRO A 152 -2.82 -14.58 6.93
C PRO A 152 -3.84 -15.72 7.13
N GLY A 153 -3.45 -16.85 7.75
CA GLY A 153 -4.27 -18.05 7.86
C GLY A 153 -5.66 -17.76 8.46
N ARG A 154 -5.73 -17.11 9.63
CA ARG A 154 -7.01 -16.81 10.27
C ARG A 154 -7.88 -15.85 9.45
N LEU A 155 -7.28 -14.89 8.73
CA LEU A 155 -8.01 -14.01 7.84
C LEU A 155 -8.61 -14.79 6.66
N ILE A 156 -7.83 -15.73 6.09
CA ILE A 156 -8.26 -16.58 4.98
C ILE A 156 -9.44 -17.45 5.41
N GLU A 157 -9.36 -18.11 6.56
CA GLU A 157 -10.46 -18.91 7.14
C GLU A 157 -11.74 -18.11 7.31
N LEU A 158 -11.64 -16.87 7.82
CA LEU A 158 -12.80 -15.97 7.95
C LEU A 158 -13.42 -15.59 6.61
N LEU A 159 -12.60 -15.30 5.61
CA LEU A 159 -13.09 -14.97 4.26
C LEU A 159 -13.71 -16.19 3.56
N GLU A 160 -13.12 -17.38 3.71
CA GLU A 160 -13.67 -18.63 3.17
C GLU A 160 -15.02 -18.96 3.81
N SER A 161 -15.12 -18.85 5.13
CA SER A 161 -16.39 -19.08 5.84
C SER A 161 -17.48 -18.08 5.41
N ALA A 162 -17.14 -16.81 5.19
CA ALA A 162 -18.07 -15.79 4.73
C ALA A 162 -18.57 -16.08 3.30
N ILE A 163 -17.69 -16.48 2.37
CA ILE A 163 -18.06 -16.84 1.01
C ILE A 163 -18.95 -18.08 0.99
N THR A 164 -18.61 -19.09 1.80
CA THR A 164 -19.42 -20.32 1.89
C THR A 164 -20.82 -20.01 2.42
N ALA A 165 -20.93 -19.19 3.48
CA ALA A 165 -22.21 -18.75 4.02
C ALA A 165 -23.05 -17.96 3.00
N SER A 166 -22.44 -17.03 2.26
CA SER A 166 -23.13 -16.26 1.23
C SER A 166 -23.54 -17.12 0.03
N GLY A 167 -22.74 -18.11 -0.37
CA GLY A 167 -23.04 -19.08 -1.43
C GLY A 167 -24.23 -19.99 -1.07
N ILE A 168 -24.33 -20.43 0.18
CA ILE A 168 -25.47 -21.22 0.68
C ILE A 168 -26.75 -20.39 0.65
N LEU A 169 -26.72 -19.15 1.11
CA LEU A 169 -27.87 -18.25 1.08
C LEU A 169 -28.34 -17.90 -0.34
N ALA A 170 -27.44 -17.89 -1.32
CA ALA A 170 -27.79 -17.67 -2.72
C ALA A 170 -28.41 -18.92 -3.38
N ALA A 171 -28.07 -20.13 -2.90
CA ALA A 171 -28.63 -21.39 -3.39
C ALA A 171 -30.02 -21.70 -2.82
N GLU A 172 -30.38 -21.09 -1.68
CA GLU A 172 -31.69 -21.23 -1.06
C GLU A 172 -32.76 -20.23 -1.55
N ARG A 173 -32.42 -19.30 -2.45
CA ARG A 173 -33.33 -18.35 -3.09
C ARG A 173 -33.61 -18.71 -4.53
#